data_18963d95c6c68627ca09893ec407476b
#
_entry.id   18963d95c6c68627ca09893ec407476b
#
_cell.length_a   1.000
_cell.length_b   1.000
_cell.length_c   1.000
_cell.angle_alpha   90.00
_cell.angle_beta   90.00
_cell.angle_gamma   90.00
#
_symmetry.space_group_name_H-M   'P 1'
#
loop_
_entity.id
_entity.type
_entity.pdbx_description
1 polymer ?
#
loop_
_entity_poly.entity_id
_entity_poly.type
_entity_poly.pdbx_seq_one_letter_code
_entity_poly.pdbx_strand_id
1 'polypeptide(L)'
;MKRRSLLSMIPAASALLALRSNGAPITKPTLNDAGFAVSVQCWSFKEFTLFQAIEMAAAAGASGVEVYKGQKLGGDHGDVTFGPEIADDKLQAIIEHLKKNNIVALNFGVVDVPKDEAKARQIFEIAKKLNLYGITTESLGSLDILEKLAKEYNIKVCFHNHPKPTSLWNPENTLKSLEGRHENIGFCADIGHLASSALDPLTVVKKIAPRIHSFHLKDRASLTEWTHDQPFGTGVIDIPGILDEARKAGFAGNVSIEYEHNWKTNLPEVAQCVGYLKAYSKLRA
;
A
#
# COMPACT_ATOMS: atom_id res chain seq x y z
N MET A 1 -18.51 67.88 31.02
CA MET A 1 -17.72 66.81 30.35
C MET A 1 -18.31 65.45 30.70
N LYS A 2 -19.08 64.83 29.78
CA LYS A 2 -19.75 63.55 30.00
C LYS A 2 -18.97 62.48 29.23
N ARG A 3 -18.40 61.52 29.93
CA ARG A 3 -17.73 60.31 29.32
C ARG A 3 -18.81 59.32 28.83
N ARG A 4 -18.85 59.04 27.56
CA ARG A 4 -19.67 57.98 26.97
C ARG A 4 -18.90 56.66 27.05
N SER A 5 -19.50 55.68 27.75
CA SER A 5 -19.06 54.30 27.76
C SER A 5 -19.51 53.60 26.46
N LEU A 6 -18.56 53.08 25.70
CA LEU A 6 -18.85 52.16 24.59
C LEU A 6 -18.90 50.73 25.15
N LEU A 7 -20.10 50.13 25.16
CA LEU A 7 -20.27 48.71 25.33
C LEU A 7 -19.88 48.02 24.00
N SER A 8 -18.82 47.26 24.01
CA SER A 8 -18.46 46.36 22.91
C SER A 8 -19.30 45.09 23.03
N MET A 9 -20.16 44.86 22.05
CA MET A 9 -20.84 43.58 21.85
C MET A 9 -19.86 42.57 21.30
N ILE A 10 -19.61 41.50 22.03
CA ILE A 10 -18.90 40.31 21.57
C ILE A 10 -19.94 39.43 20.87
N PRO A 11 -19.74 39.03 19.57
CA PRO A 11 -20.62 38.06 18.95
C PRO A 11 -20.33 36.66 19.51
N ALA A 12 -21.38 35.99 19.96
CA ALA A 12 -21.33 34.60 20.37
C ALA A 12 -20.94 33.73 19.18
N ALA A 13 -19.73 33.20 19.20
CA ALA A 13 -19.29 32.19 18.25
C ALA A 13 -20.02 30.87 18.57
N SER A 14 -20.93 30.48 17.72
CA SER A 14 -21.58 29.17 17.76
C SER A 14 -20.52 28.11 17.53
N ALA A 15 -20.14 27.39 18.58
CA ALA A 15 -19.28 26.21 18.48
C ALA A 15 -20.08 25.10 17.81
N LEU A 16 -19.87 24.88 16.51
CA LEU A 16 -20.24 23.62 15.87
C LEU A 16 -19.41 22.51 16.52
N LEU A 17 -20.02 21.70 17.38
CA LEU A 17 -19.49 20.42 17.78
C LEU A 17 -19.50 19.53 16.53
N ALA A 18 -18.37 19.45 15.83
CA ALA A 18 -18.14 18.40 14.88
C ALA A 18 -18.12 17.08 15.65
N LEU A 19 -19.10 16.23 15.40
CA LEU A 19 -19.11 14.83 15.82
C LEU A 19 -17.81 14.20 15.26
N ARG A 20 -16.80 14.05 16.11
CA ARG A 20 -15.61 13.28 15.78
C ARG A 20 -16.05 11.83 15.65
N SER A 21 -16.06 11.34 14.43
CA SER A 21 -16.05 9.89 14.19
C SER A 21 -14.84 9.31 14.94
N ASN A 22 -15.09 8.33 15.83
CA ASN A 22 -14.07 7.64 16.61
C ASN A 22 -13.22 6.67 15.75
N GLY A 23 -12.93 7.00 14.51
CA GLY A 23 -11.95 6.30 13.70
C GLY A 23 -10.54 6.73 14.15
N ALA A 24 -9.69 5.76 14.50
CA ALA A 24 -8.27 6.03 14.66
C ALA A 24 -7.75 6.74 13.40
N PRO A 25 -6.84 7.71 13.51
CA PRO A 25 -6.32 8.38 12.32
C PRO A 25 -5.63 7.35 11.43
N ILE A 26 -5.94 7.39 10.10
CA ILE A 26 -5.14 6.66 9.11
C ILE A 26 -3.69 7.04 9.37
N THR A 27 -2.80 6.06 9.52
CA THR A 27 -1.37 6.35 9.47
C THR A 27 -1.08 6.88 8.09
N LYS A 28 -0.83 8.17 8.01
CA LYS A 28 -0.30 8.71 6.77
C LYS A 28 1.11 8.13 6.62
N PRO A 29 1.40 7.44 5.52
CA PRO A 29 2.76 6.97 5.28
C PRO A 29 3.71 8.17 5.34
N THR A 30 4.93 7.98 5.84
CA THR A 30 5.96 9.01 5.74
C THR A 30 6.27 9.21 4.26
N LEU A 31 5.83 10.33 3.73
CA LEU A 31 5.99 10.67 2.32
C LEU A 31 7.41 11.18 2.07
N ASN A 32 7.98 10.80 0.94
CA ASN A 32 9.21 11.37 0.43
C ASN A 32 8.95 12.75 -0.25
N ASP A 33 9.99 13.36 -0.80
CA ASP A 33 9.90 14.68 -1.45
C ASP A 33 8.96 14.66 -2.68
N ALA A 34 8.74 13.52 -3.30
CA ALA A 34 7.77 13.35 -4.40
C ALA A 34 6.33 13.09 -3.93
N GLY A 35 6.07 13.02 -2.62
CA GLY A 35 4.74 12.94 -2.05
C GLY A 35 4.18 11.53 -1.90
N PHE A 36 4.99 10.47 -1.91
CA PHE A 36 4.57 9.08 -1.65
C PHE A 36 5.54 8.35 -0.71
N ALA A 37 5.08 7.25 -0.10
CA ALA A 37 5.93 6.38 0.70
C ALA A 37 6.56 5.27 -0.16
N VAL A 38 7.76 4.81 0.22
CA VAL A 38 8.45 3.70 -0.43
C VAL A 38 8.53 2.52 0.53
N SER A 39 7.96 1.40 0.15
CA SER A 39 8.03 0.13 0.87
C SER A 39 8.56 -0.99 -0.02
N VAL A 40 8.87 -2.12 0.61
CA VAL A 40 9.12 -3.39 -0.08
C VAL A 40 7.97 -4.34 0.26
N GLN A 41 7.38 -4.96 -0.76
CA GLN A 41 6.48 -6.09 -0.57
C GLN A 41 7.30 -7.27 -0.04
N CYS A 42 6.95 -7.79 1.14
CA CYS A 42 7.69 -8.89 1.77
C CYS A 42 7.69 -10.18 0.94
N TRP A 43 6.79 -10.32 -0.04
CA TRP A 43 6.83 -11.39 -1.02
C TRP A 43 8.13 -11.40 -1.84
N SER A 44 8.77 -10.24 -2.06
CA SER A 44 10.11 -10.16 -2.66
C SER A 44 11.14 -10.97 -1.87
N PHE A 45 10.91 -11.15 -0.57
CA PHE A 45 11.75 -11.90 0.35
C PHE A 45 11.04 -13.16 0.90
N LYS A 46 10.23 -13.84 0.08
CA LYS A 46 9.43 -15.00 0.50
C LYS A 46 10.25 -16.21 0.97
N GLU A 47 11.51 -16.30 0.55
CA GLU A 47 12.43 -17.36 1.01
C GLU A 47 13.01 -17.07 2.43
N PHE A 48 12.68 -15.91 3.00
CA PHE A 48 13.12 -15.45 4.31
C PHE A 48 11.92 -15.30 5.26
N THR A 49 12.21 -15.25 6.55
CA THR A 49 11.19 -14.96 7.56
C THR A 49 10.77 -13.50 7.54
N LEU A 50 9.63 -13.17 8.15
CA LEU A 50 9.14 -11.78 8.22
C LEU A 50 10.15 -10.86 8.90
N PHE A 51 10.79 -11.32 9.98
CA PHE A 51 11.80 -10.51 10.67
C PHE A 51 13.01 -10.26 9.78
N GLN A 52 13.48 -11.27 9.06
CA GLN A 52 14.55 -11.09 8.07
C GLN A 52 14.11 -10.17 6.92
N ALA A 53 12.88 -10.30 6.42
CA ALA A 53 12.35 -9.43 5.37
C ALA A 53 12.31 -7.95 5.81
N ILE A 54 11.93 -7.67 7.06
CA ILE A 54 11.97 -6.33 7.66
C ILE A 54 13.41 -5.80 7.72
N GLU A 55 14.35 -6.62 8.19
CA GLU A 55 15.78 -6.26 8.25
C GLU A 55 16.37 -5.99 6.85
N MET A 56 16.01 -6.84 5.86
CA MET A 56 16.43 -6.68 4.46
C MET A 56 15.85 -5.42 3.83
N ALA A 57 14.57 -5.10 4.08
CA ALA A 57 13.95 -3.87 3.62
C ALA A 57 14.64 -2.63 4.21
N ALA A 58 14.99 -2.66 5.51
CA ALA A 58 15.76 -1.61 6.15
C ALA A 58 17.17 -1.48 5.53
N ALA A 59 17.86 -2.61 5.32
CA ALA A 59 19.19 -2.63 4.68
C ALA A 59 19.15 -2.11 3.23
N ALA A 60 18.09 -2.41 2.48
CA ALA A 60 17.84 -1.83 1.15
C ALA A 60 17.56 -0.31 1.21
N GLY A 61 17.26 0.24 2.39
CA GLY A 61 16.99 1.64 2.62
C GLY A 61 15.52 2.04 2.36
N ALA A 62 14.58 1.11 2.35
CA ALA A 62 13.15 1.40 2.32
C ALA A 62 12.70 2.04 3.65
N SER A 63 11.57 2.75 3.63
CA SER A 63 10.93 3.32 4.82
C SER A 63 9.84 2.42 5.40
N GLY A 64 9.36 1.45 4.62
CA GLY A 64 8.28 0.56 5.03
C GLY A 64 8.30 -0.80 4.37
N VAL A 65 7.37 -1.63 4.80
CA VAL A 65 7.07 -2.94 4.21
C VAL A 65 5.57 -3.10 3.95
N GLU A 66 5.24 -3.95 3.00
CA GLU A 66 3.93 -4.54 2.85
C GLU A 66 4.03 -6.01 3.26
N VAL A 67 3.26 -6.41 4.28
CA VAL A 67 3.30 -7.76 4.84
C VAL A 67 2.30 -8.68 4.14
N TYR A 68 2.58 -9.97 4.04
CA TYR A 68 1.66 -10.93 3.43
C TYR A 68 1.31 -12.11 4.35
N LYS A 69 0.13 -12.68 4.17
CA LYS A 69 -0.37 -13.82 4.95
C LYS A 69 0.46 -15.08 4.69
N GLY A 70 0.85 -15.77 5.76
CA GLY A 70 1.54 -17.05 5.71
C GLY A 70 3.06 -16.99 5.83
N GLN A 71 3.65 -15.78 5.81
CA GLN A 71 5.09 -15.67 6.05
C GLN A 71 5.43 -16.04 7.50
N LYS A 72 6.40 -16.92 7.69
CA LYS A 72 6.89 -17.30 9.03
C LYS A 72 7.55 -16.09 9.72
N LEU A 73 7.31 -15.92 11.02
CA LEU A 73 7.92 -14.79 11.76
C LEU A 73 9.43 -14.93 11.88
N GLY A 74 9.91 -16.12 12.22
CA GLY A 74 11.33 -16.39 12.47
C GLY A 74 11.78 -16.04 13.89
N GLY A 75 13.10 -16.05 14.14
CA GLY A 75 13.66 -15.88 15.48
C GLY A 75 13.11 -16.90 16.47
N ASP A 76 12.81 -16.47 17.70
CA ASP A 76 12.27 -17.33 18.76
C ASP A 76 10.79 -17.70 18.57
N HIS A 77 10.17 -17.33 17.45
CA HIS A 77 8.75 -17.59 17.16
C HIS A 77 8.52 -18.83 16.30
N GLY A 78 9.59 -19.48 15.84
CA GLY A 78 9.54 -20.75 15.10
C GLY A 78 8.67 -20.66 13.83
N ASP A 79 7.73 -21.62 13.71
CA ASP A 79 6.85 -21.75 12.55
C ASP A 79 5.56 -20.90 12.61
N VAL A 80 5.44 -20.02 13.60
CA VAL A 80 4.30 -19.08 13.66
C VAL A 80 4.30 -18.22 12.40
N THR A 81 3.15 -18.14 11.74
CA THR A 81 2.99 -17.35 10.51
C THR A 81 2.17 -16.07 10.77
N PHE A 82 2.47 -15.04 10.00
CA PHE A 82 1.66 -13.82 9.98
C PHE A 82 0.29 -14.06 9.31
N GLY A 83 -0.77 -13.54 9.91
CA GLY A 83 -2.12 -13.65 9.37
C GLY A 83 -3.19 -13.08 10.30
N PRO A 84 -4.49 -13.10 9.88
CA PRO A 84 -5.58 -12.50 10.64
C PRO A 84 -5.83 -13.11 12.03
N GLU A 85 -5.37 -14.33 12.24
CA GLU A 85 -5.57 -15.08 13.49
C GLU A 85 -4.33 -15.07 14.40
N ILE A 86 -3.34 -14.21 14.09
CA ILE A 86 -2.10 -14.14 14.88
C ILE A 86 -2.39 -13.69 16.32
N ALA A 87 -1.76 -14.34 17.29
CA ALA A 87 -1.89 -13.98 18.70
C ALA A 87 -1.29 -12.59 18.99
N ASP A 88 -1.87 -11.88 19.96
CA ASP A 88 -1.50 -10.49 20.26
C ASP A 88 -0.04 -10.33 20.70
N ASP A 89 0.52 -11.31 21.44
CA ASP A 89 1.94 -11.31 21.83
C ASP A 89 2.88 -11.42 20.63
N LYS A 90 2.50 -12.19 19.60
CA LYS A 90 3.26 -12.32 18.36
C LYS A 90 3.14 -11.05 17.49
N LEU A 91 1.96 -10.46 17.47
CA LEU A 91 1.75 -9.17 16.79
C LEU A 91 2.58 -8.06 17.45
N GLN A 92 2.64 -8.04 18.78
CA GLN A 92 3.47 -7.10 19.53
C GLN A 92 4.97 -7.28 19.19
N ALA A 93 5.44 -8.53 19.07
CA ALA A 93 6.81 -8.81 18.67
C ALA A 93 7.13 -8.26 17.25
N ILE A 94 6.17 -8.36 16.30
CA ILE A 94 6.31 -7.75 14.97
C ILE A 94 6.44 -6.22 15.10
N ILE A 95 5.58 -5.57 15.89
CA ILE A 95 5.60 -4.12 16.11
C ILE A 95 6.95 -3.67 16.68
N GLU A 96 7.49 -4.40 17.64
CA GLU A 96 8.80 -4.12 18.24
C GLU A 96 9.93 -4.30 17.24
N HIS A 97 9.85 -5.35 16.41
CA HIS A 97 10.85 -5.61 15.36
C HIS A 97 10.85 -4.53 14.27
N LEU A 98 9.67 -4.06 13.84
CA LEU A 98 9.51 -2.93 12.93
C LEU A 98 10.14 -1.67 13.52
N LYS A 99 9.84 -1.33 14.78
CA LYS A 99 10.43 -0.18 15.48
C LYS A 99 11.95 -0.26 15.58
N LYS A 100 12.47 -1.42 15.97
CA LYS A 100 13.91 -1.67 16.09
C LYS A 100 14.66 -1.38 14.78
N ASN A 101 14.05 -1.67 13.65
CA ASN A 101 14.62 -1.48 12.32
C ASN A 101 14.24 -0.13 11.68
N ASN A 102 13.51 0.74 12.40
CA ASN A 102 12.98 2.00 11.88
C ASN A 102 12.17 1.84 10.57
N ILE A 103 11.40 0.76 10.50
CA ILE A 103 10.51 0.40 9.39
C ILE A 103 9.07 0.49 9.88
N VAL A 104 8.15 0.91 9.02
CA VAL A 104 6.70 0.86 9.26
C VAL A 104 6.05 -0.18 8.37
N ALA A 105 5.04 -0.89 8.88
CA ALA A 105 4.16 -1.67 8.00
C ALA A 105 3.16 -0.70 7.37
N LEU A 106 3.04 -0.72 6.04
CA LEU A 106 2.15 0.18 5.30
C LEU A 106 0.90 -0.54 4.79
N ASN A 107 1.06 -1.69 4.17
CA ASN A 107 -0.05 -2.48 3.63
C ASN A 107 0.03 -3.92 4.11
N PHE A 108 -1.13 -4.58 4.07
CA PHE A 108 -1.26 -6.03 4.22
C PHE A 108 -1.86 -6.62 2.94
N GLY A 109 -1.10 -7.42 2.24
CA GLY A 109 -1.56 -8.06 1.01
C GLY A 109 -0.46 -8.88 0.29
N VAL A 110 -0.82 -9.61 -0.79
CA VAL A 110 -2.21 -9.78 -1.24
C VAL A 110 -2.93 -10.76 -0.32
N VAL A 111 -4.10 -10.40 0.17
CA VAL A 111 -4.88 -11.24 1.11
C VAL A 111 -6.29 -11.47 0.60
N ASP A 112 -6.76 -12.73 0.66
CA ASP A 112 -8.15 -13.06 0.38
C ASP A 112 -9.06 -12.57 1.49
N VAL A 113 -10.10 -11.80 1.11
CA VAL A 113 -11.12 -11.31 2.03
C VAL A 113 -12.42 -12.07 1.80
N PRO A 114 -12.85 -12.88 2.78
CA PRO A 114 -14.06 -13.70 2.64
C PRO A 114 -15.34 -12.84 2.62
N LYS A 115 -16.43 -13.42 2.07
CA LYS A 115 -17.77 -12.82 2.12
C LYS A 115 -18.41 -12.88 3.50
N ASP A 116 -17.83 -13.58 4.45
CA ASP A 116 -18.23 -13.58 5.85
C ASP A 116 -17.67 -12.32 6.52
N GLU A 117 -18.55 -11.44 6.99
CA GLU A 117 -18.15 -10.15 7.57
C GLU A 117 -17.30 -10.33 8.85
N ALA A 118 -17.57 -11.33 9.67
CA ALA A 118 -16.82 -11.54 10.91
C ALA A 118 -15.35 -11.89 10.61
N LYS A 119 -15.13 -12.76 9.62
CA LYS A 119 -13.78 -13.12 9.15
C LYS A 119 -13.09 -11.98 8.42
N ALA A 120 -13.84 -11.23 7.59
CA ALA A 120 -13.31 -10.03 6.93
C ALA A 120 -12.85 -8.99 7.97
N ARG A 121 -13.64 -8.80 9.03
CA ARG A 121 -13.33 -7.88 10.13
C ARG A 121 -12.03 -8.22 10.85
N GLN A 122 -11.68 -9.49 11.02
CA GLN A 122 -10.39 -9.89 11.60
C GLN A 122 -9.20 -9.32 10.83
N ILE A 123 -9.29 -9.26 9.49
CA ILE A 123 -8.23 -8.66 8.65
C ILE A 123 -8.09 -7.15 8.95
N PHE A 124 -9.21 -6.44 9.09
CA PHE A 124 -9.20 -5.01 9.42
C PHE A 124 -8.73 -4.75 10.86
N GLU A 125 -9.04 -5.63 11.81
CA GLU A 125 -8.52 -5.53 13.19
C GLU A 125 -6.99 -5.64 13.23
N ILE A 126 -6.40 -6.59 12.50
CA ILE A 126 -4.95 -6.69 12.38
C ILE A 126 -4.37 -5.45 11.70
N ALA A 127 -5.00 -4.98 10.60
CA ALA A 127 -4.57 -3.78 9.92
C ALA A 127 -4.60 -2.56 10.86
N LYS A 128 -5.62 -2.42 11.69
CA LYS A 128 -5.74 -1.37 12.72
C LYS A 128 -4.66 -1.50 13.79
N LYS A 129 -4.42 -2.71 14.33
CA LYS A 129 -3.40 -2.96 15.37
C LYS A 129 -1.98 -2.64 14.87
N LEU A 130 -1.68 -2.96 13.60
CA LEU A 130 -0.42 -2.61 12.93
C LEU A 130 -0.40 -1.16 12.42
N ASN A 131 -1.52 -0.42 12.54
CA ASN A 131 -1.67 0.94 12.07
C ASN A 131 -1.39 1.08 10.56
N LEU A 132 -1.94 0.16 9.75
CA LEU A 132 -1.69 0.11 8.31
C LEU A 132 -2.42 1.22 7.56
N TYR A 133 -1.83 1.64 6.46
CA TYR A 133 -2.45 2.52 5.46
C TYR A 133 -3.51 1.78 4.64
N GLY A 134 -3.23 0.53 4.21
CA GLY A 134 -4.12 -0.19 3.32
C GLY A 134 -4.08 -1.72 3.43
N ILE A 135 -5.09 -2.32 2.83
CA ILE A 135 -5.21 -3.77 2.61
C ILE A 135 -5.23 -3.99 1.11
N THR A 136 -4.31 -4.82 0.59
CA THR A 136 -4.22 -5.20 -0.82
C THR A 136 -4.92 -6.53 -1.02
N THR A 137 -5.88 -6.61 -1.94
CA THR A 137 -6.72 -7.81 -2.15
C THR A 137 -7.17 -7.96 -3.61
N GLU A 138 -7.56 -9.18 -3.97
CA GLU A 138 -8.21 -9.50 -5.25
C GLU A 138 -9.68 -9.91 -5.06
N SER A 139 -10.19 -9.83 -3.84
CA SER A 139 -11.53 -10.31 -3.47
C SER A 139 -12.64 -9.32 -3.87
N LEU A 140 -12.79 -9.03 -5.17
CA LEU A 140 -13.82 -8.13 -5.69
C LEU A 140 -15.24 -8.61 -5.35
N GLY A 141 -15.44 -9.92 -5.20
CA GLY A 141 -16.72 -10.50 -4.78
C GLY A 141 -17.14 -10.16 -3.34
N SER A 142 -16.26 -9.56 -2.55
CA SER A 142 -16.50 -9.06 -1.18
C SER A 142 -16.59 -7.54 -1.11
N LEU A 143 -16.77 -6.86 -2.26
CA LEU A 143 -16.67 -5.40 -2.38
C LEU A 143 -17.58 -4.63 -1.40
N ASP A 144 -18.82 -5.07 -1.18
CA ASP A 144 -19.77 -4.39 -0.28
C ASP A 144 -19.30 -4.45 1.18
N ILE A 145 -18.77 -5.60 1.61
CA ILE A 145 -18.20 -5.79 2.95
C ILE A 145 -16.90 -4.97 3.08
N LEU A 146 -16.05 -5.02 2.05
CA LEU A 146 -14.80 -4.26 2.02
C LEU A 146 -15.07 -2.77 2.11
N GLU A 147 -16.05 -2.23 1.39
CA GLU A 147 -16.43 -0.81 1.46
C GLU A 147 -16.95 -0.43 2.84
N LYS A 148 -17.83 -1.26 3.43
CA LYS A 148 -18.34 -1.05 4.78
C LYS A 148 -17.20 -0.95 5.80
N LEU A 149 -16.31 -1.94 5.81
CA LEU A 149 -15.19 -2.00 6.74
C LEU A 149 -14.14 -0.92 6.46
N ALA A 150 -13.86 -0.61 5.20
CA ALA A 150 -12.96 0.48 4.83
C ALA A 150 -13.41 1.84 5.37
N LYS A 151 -14.72 2.10 5.39
CA LYS A 151 -15.31 3.29 6.01
C LYS A 151 -15.20 3.25 7.53
N GLU A 152 -15.56 2.12 8.15
CA GLU A 152 -15.58 1.95 9.60
C GLU A 152 -14.19 2.11 10.22
N TYR A 153 -13.18 1.46 9.61
CA TYR A 153 -11.81 1.46 10.11
C TYR A 153 -10.97 2.61 9.58
N ASN A 154 -11.47 3.32 8.57
CA ASN A 154 -10.74 4.35 7.83
C ASN A 154 -9.42 3.82 7.25
N ILE A 155 -9.46 2.66 6.60
CA ILE A 155 -8.33 1.98 5.97
C ILE A 155 -8.60 1.89 4.46
N LYS A 156 -7.57 2.09 3.64
CA LYS A 156 -7.69 1.93 2.18
C LYS A 156 -7.80 0.45 1.81
N VAL A 157 -8.65 0.15 0.83
CA VAL A 157 -8.73 -1.15 0.17
C VAL A 157 -8.23 -0.99 -1.25
N CYS A 158 -7.19 -1.74 -1.58
CA CYS A 158 -6.42 -1.62 -2.80
C CYS A 158 -6.59 -2.89 -3.64
N PHE A 159 -7.44 -2.84 -4.67
CA PHE A 159 -7.63 -3.98 -5.57
C PHE A 159 -6.40 -4.17 -6.45
N HIS A 160 -5.81 -5.35 -6.34
CA HIS A 160 -4.60 -5.74 -7.05
C HIS A 160 -4.93 -6.44 -8.37
N ASN A 161 -4.20 -6.13 -9.43
CA ASN A 161 -4.30 -6.82 -10.70
C ASN A 161 -3.20 -7.87 -10.84
N HIS A 162 -3.59 -9.11 -11.12
CA HIS A 162 -2.70 -10.21 -11.51
C HIS A 162 -2.70 -10.40 -13.03
N PRO A 163 -1.68 -11.03 -13.62
CA PRO A 163 -1.66 -11.21 -15.07
C PRO A 163 -2.76 -12.17 -15.54
N LYS A 164 -3.03 -12.16 -16.85
CA LYS A 164 -3.91 -13.15 -17.49
C LYS A 164 -3.50 -14.58 -17.10
N PRO A 165 -4.47 -15.49 -16.88
CA PRO A 165 -5.93 -15.36 -17.13
C PRO A 165 -6.78 -14.98 -15.92
N THR A 166 -6.24 -14.32 -14.89
CA THR A 166 -7.00 -13.96 -13.68
C THR A 166 -8.14 -12.98 -13.97
N SER A 167 -9.17 -12.92 -13.08
CA SER A 167 -10.31 -12.04 -13.27
C SER A 167 -9.99 -10.56 -13.19
N LEU A 168 -8.95 -10.19 -12.44
CA LEU A 168 -8.53 -8.79 -12.24
C LEU A 168 -7.34 -8.37 -13.10
N TRP A 169 -7.04 -9.10 -14.19
CA TRP A 169 -5.90 -8.78 -15.06
C TRP A 169 -5.97 -7.40 -15.71
N ASN A 170 -7.19 -6.88 -15.94
CA ASN A 170 -7.42 -5.55 -16.51
C ASN A 170 -8.13 -4.65 -15.50
N PRO A 171 -7.43 -3.69 -14.88
CA PRO A 171 -8.01 -2.75 -13.93
C PRO A 171 -9.16 -1.90 -14.49
N GLU A 172 -9.24 -1.67 -15.81
CA GLU A 172 -10.36 -0.95 -16.42
C GLU A 172 -11.70 -1.66 -16.21
N ASN A 173 -11.70 -3.00 -16.18
CA ASN A 173 -12.90 -3.77 -15.88
C ASN A 173 -13.32 -3.61 -14.40
N THR A 174 -12.34 -3.59 -13.50
CA THR A 174 -12.56 -3.37 -12.07
C THR A 174 -13.04 -1.94 -11.79
N LEU A 175 -12.55 -0.94 -12.54
CA LEU A 175 -12.91 0.47 -12.39
C LEU A 175 -14.43 0.67 -12.44
N LYS A 176 -15.14 -0.03 -13.33
CA LYS A 176 -16.62 0.01 -13.42
C LYS A 176 -17.30 -0.43 -12.13
N SER A 177 -16.73 -1.42 -11.43
CA SER A 177 -17.26 -1.89 -10.15
C SER A 177 -17.00 -0.89 -9.00
N LEU A 178 -16.05 0.02 -9.19
CA LEU A 178 -15.70 1.06 -8.22
C LEU A 178 -16.45 2.37 -8.43
N GLU A 179 -17.26 2.51 -9.48
CA GLU A 179 -18.09 3.69 -9.73
C GLU A 179 -19.05 3.94 -8.56
N GLY A 180 -19.09 5.15 -8.04
CA GLY A 180 -19.92 5.52 -6.88
C GLY A 180 -19.48 4.94 -5.53
N ARG A 181 -18.44 4.12 -5.46
CA ARG A 181 -17.89 3.59 -4.22
C ARG A 181 -17.10 4.65 -3.43
N HIS A 182 -17.00 4.43 -2.14
CA HIS A 182 -16.28 5.31 -1.22
C HIS A 182 -14.82 5.53 -1.66
N GLU A 183 -14.26 6.68 -1.33
CA GLU A 183 -12.89 7.07 -1.67
C GLU A 183 -11.79 6.16 -1.06
N ASN A 184 -12.11 5.36 -0.04
CA ASN A 184 -11.18 4.38 0.51
C ASN A 184 -11.06 3.11 -0.34
N ILE A 185 -11.88 2.95 -1.38
CA ILE A 185 -11.82 1.81 -2.30
C ILE A 185 -11.10 2.25 -3.58
N GLY A 186 -10.02 1.56 -3.92
CA GLY A 186 -9.21 1.90 -5.09
C GLY A 186 -8.31 0.76 -5.53
N PHE A 187 -7.19 1.09 -6.13
CA PHE A 187 -6.28 0.13 -6.74
C PHE A 187 -4.94 0.03 -6.03
N CYS A 188 -4.41 -1.18 -5.99
CA CYS A 188 -2.99 -1.46 -6.00
C CYS A 188 -2.60 -1.81 -7.44
N ALA A 189 -1.99 -0.86 -8.15
CA ALA A 189 -1.64 -1.06 -9.55
C ALA A 189 -0.31 -1.83 -9.67
N ASP A 190 -0.38 -3.10 -10.08
CA ASP A 190 0.81 -3.87 -10.42
C ASP A 190 1.17 -3.65 -11.88
N ILE A 191 2.20 -2.83 -12.11
CA ILE A 191 2.60 -2.42 -13.46
C ILE A 191 3.34 -3.52 -14.21
N GLY A 192 4.03 -4.44 -13.51
CA GLY A 192 4.67 -5.59 -14.13
C GLY A 192 3.65 -6.62 -14.62
N HIS A 193 2.57 -6.82 -13.89
CA HIS A 193 1.46 -7.69 -14.30
C HIS A 193 0.66 -7.10 -15.45
N LEU A 194 0.55 -5.78 -15.55
CA LEU A 194 0.00 -5.14 -16.75
C LEU A 194 0.85 -5.47 -17.99
N ALA A 195 2.16 -5.25 -17.91
CA ALA A 195 3.09 -5.58 -18.98
C ALA A 195 3.02 -7.07 -19.39
N SER A 196 3.02 -7.98 -18.40
CA SER A 196 2.87 -9.42 -18.64
C SER A 196 1.52 -9.82 -19.26
N SER A 197 0.53 -8.93 -19.21
CA SER A 197 -0.79 -9.10 -19.84
C SER A 197 -0.88 -8.43 -21.21
N ALA A 198 0.25 -7.94 -21.75
CA ALA A 198 0.34 -7.15 -22.98
C ALA A 198 -0.53 -5.86 -22.93
N LEU A 199 -0.61 -5.24 -21.75
CA LEU A 199 -1.16 -3.91 -21.55
C LEU A 199 -0.01 -2.91 -21.36
N ASP A 200 -0.11 -1.72 -21.97
CA ASP A 200 0.81 -0.64 -21.68
C ASP A 200 0.50 -0.05 -20.30
N PRO A 201 1.41 -0.19 -19.30
CA PRO A 201 1.15 0.24 -17.94
C PRO A 201 0.87 1.74 -17.81
N LEU A 202 1.55 2.58 -18.59
CA LEU A 202 1.34 4.03 -18.58
C LEU A 202 -0.07 4.40 -19.05
N THR A 203 -0.55 3.76 -20.11
CA THR A 203 -1.90 3.97 -20.64
C THR A 203 -2.97 3.55 -19.64
N VAL A 204 -2.79 2.41 -18.97
CA VAL A 204 -3.75 1.93 -17.95
C VAL A 204 -3.74 2.86 -16.74
N VAL A 205 -2.54 3.22 -16.23
CA VAL A 205 -2.42 4.10 -15.06
C VAL A 205 -3.09 5.45 -15.29
N LYS A 206 -2.94 6.07 -16.46
CA LYS A 206 -3.65 7.32 -16.81
C LYS A 206 -5.17 7.23 -16.60
N LYS A 207 -5.76 6.07 -16.84
CA LYS A 207 -7.23 5.87 -16.70
C LYS A 207 -7.66 5.68 -15.26
N ILE A 208 -6.85 4.96 -14.45
CA ILE A 208 -7.21 4.59 -13.08
C ILE A 208 -6.58 5.48 -12.01
N ALA A 209 -5.68 6.41 -12.39
CA ALA A 209 -4.86 7.22 -11.48
C ALA A 209 -5.66 7.88 -10.33
N PRO A 210 -6.88 8.44 -10.54
CA PRO A 210 -7.64 9.04 -9.44
C PRO A 210 -8.09 8.06 -8.34
N ARG A 211 -7.96 6.77 -8.59
CA ARG A 211 -8.35 5.70 -7.66
C ARG A 211 -7.16 4.84 -7.21
N ILE A 212 -5.93 5.19 -7.56
CA ILE A 212 -4.75 4.45 -7.10
C ILE A 212 -4.43 4.84 -5.66
N HIS A 213 -4.34 3.85 -4.78
CA HIS A 213 -3.92 4.00 -3.39
C HIS A 213 -2.54 3.41 -3.14
N SER A 214 -2.16 2.39 -3.91
CA SER A 214 -0.83 1.79 -3.84
C SER A 214 -0.38 1.26 -5.20
N PHE A 215 0.89 0.98 -5.29
CA PHE A 215 1.51 0.28 -6.42
C PHE A 215 2.24 -0.96 -5.93
N HIS A 216 2.20 -2.03 -6.74
CA HIS A 216 3.27 -3.00 -6.81
C HIS A 216 4.11 -2.64 -8.03
N LEU A 217 5.26 -2.01 -7.77
CA LEU A 217 6.17 -1.63 -8.84
C LEU A 217 7.09 -2.78 -9.20
N LYS A 218 7.13 -3.07 -10.48
CA LYS A 218 8.03 -4.01 -11.14
C LYS A 218 8.58 -3.37 -12.40
N ASP A 219 9.77 -3.75 -12.83
CA ASP A 219 10.28 -3.44 -14.18
C ASP A 219 10.46 -4.75 -14.96
N ARG A 220 10.27 -4.72 -16.25
CA ARG A 220 10.30 -5.91 -17.12
C ARG A 220 11.17 -5.64 -18.34
N ALA A 221 11.75 -6.70 -18.91
CA ALA A 221 12.52 -6.59 -20.14
C ALA A 221 11.66 -6.54 -21.41
N SER A 222 10.35 -6.80 -21.31
CA SER A 222 9.39 -6.77 -22.42
C SER A 222 8.01 -6.31 -21.96
N LEU A 223 7.28 -5.60 -22.83
CA LEU A 223 5.86 -5.23 -22.64
C LEU A 223 4.89 -6.23 -23.28
N THR A 224 5.38 -7.21 -24.01
CA THR A 224 4.55 -8.15 -24.79
C THR A 224 4.77 -9.61 -24.41
N GLU A 225 5.90 -9.90 -23.76
CA GLU A 225 6.28 -11.24 -23.36
C GLU A 225 6.51 -11.30 -21.86
N TRP A 226 6.28 -12.48 -21.28
CA TRP A 226 6.62 -12.70 -19.89
C TRP A 226 8.15 -12.70 -19.73
N THR A 227 8.66 -11.89 -18.81
CA THR A 227 10.08 -11.84 -18.46
C THR A 227 10.24 -11.79 -16.94
N HIS A 228 11.45 -12.06 -16.46
CA HIS A 228 11.80 -11.82 -15.05
C HIS A 228 11.79 -10.33 -14.74
N ASP A 229 11.57 -10.01 -13.46
CA ASP A 229 11.75 -8.65 -12.96
C ASP A 229 13.18 -8.19 -13.19
N GLN A 230 13.30 -6.94 -13.57
CA GLN A 230 14.54 -6.20 -13.73
C GLN A 230 14.67 -5.14 -12.62
N PRO A 231 15.89 -4.82 -12.18
CA PRO A 231 16.08 -3.65 -11.33
C PRO A 231 15.55 -2.37 -12.03
N PHE A 232 14.86 -1.51 -11.29
CA PHE A 232 14.20 -0.34 -11.87
C PHE A 232 15.14 0.52 -12.70
N GLY A 233 14.69 0.91 -13.91
CA GLY A 233 15.44 1.67 -14.89
C GLY A 233 16.35 0.83 -15.78
N THR A 234 16.36 -0.50 -15.63
CA THR A 234 17.09 -1.42 -16.53
C THR A 234 16.16 -2.19 -17.45
N GLY A 235 14.86 -2.18 -17.19
CA GLY A 235 13.81 -2.71 -18.05
C GLY A 235 13.24 -1.67 -19.01
N VAL A 236 12.02 -1.96 -19.52
CA VAL A 236 11.36 -1.16 -20.56
C VAL A 236 10.13 -0.39 -20.05
N ILE A 237 9.74 -0.56 -18.77
CA ILE A 237 8.57 0.12 -18.21
C ILE A 237 8.93 1.58 -17.90
N ASP A 238 8.13 2.53 -18.38
CA ASP A 238 8.28 3.96 -18.06
C ASP A 238 7.80 4.26 -16.63
N ILE A 239 8.56 3.78 -15.64
CA ILE A 239 8.27 4.01 -14.21
C ILE A 239 8.16 5.51 -13.88
N PRO A 240 9.05 6.41 -14.36
CA PRO A 240 8.91 7.84 -14.10
C PRO A 240 7.62 8.44 -14.65
N GLY A 241 7.26 8.10 -15.88
CA GLY A 241 6.01 8.58 -16.51
C GLY A 241 4.78 8.09 -15.75
N ILE A 242 4.77 6.83 -15.29
CA ILE A 242 3.70 6.24 -14.48
C ILE A 242 3.53 6.99 -13.15
N LEU A 243 4.63 7.24 -12.44
CA LEU A 243 4.60 7.97 -11.17
C LEU A 243 4.22 9.43 -11.35
N ASP A 244 4.68 10.09 -12.43
CA ASP A 244 4.31 11.47 -12.78
C ASP A 244 2.79 11.56 -13.04
N GLU A 245 2.17 10.62 -13.76
CA GLU A 245 0.73 10.60 -14.00
C GLU A 245 -0.07 10.35 -12.71
N ALA A 246 0.38 9.42 -11.87
CA ALA A 246 -0.26 9.19 -10.57
C ALA A 246 -0.20 10.45 -9.69
N ARG A 247 0.96 11.12 -9.60
CA ARG A 247 1.13 12.36 -8.82
C ARG A 247 0.26 13.49 -9.35
N LYS A 248 0.13 13.67 -10.66
CA LYS A 248 -0.80 14.65 -11.27
C LYS A 248 -2.24 14.41 -10.83
N ALA A 249 -2.63 13.16 -10.60
CA ALA A 249 -3.95 12.79 -10.08
C ALA A 249 -4.09 12.90 -8.55
N GLY A 250 -3.03 13.35 -7.84
CA GLY A 250 -3.04 13.53 -6.39
C GLY A 250 -2.61 12.28 -5.59
N PHE A 251 -1.96 11.31 -6.22
CA PHE A 251 -1.46 10.12 -5.51
C PHE A 251 -0.47 10.50 -4.40
N ALA A 252 -0.76 10.04 -3.19
CA ALA A 252 0.06 10.22 -2.00
C ALA A 252 0.03 8.95 -1.12
N GLY A 253 0.11 7.80 -1.75
CA GLY A 253 -0.02 6.48 -1.12
C GLY A 253 1.29 5.71 -0.99
N ASN A 254 1.18 4.39 -1.02
CA ASN A 254 2.30 3.46 -0.89
C ASN A 254 2.80 2.99 -2.26
N VAL A 255 4.08 3.18 -2.52
CA VAL A 255 4.80 2.58 -3.65
C VAL A 255 5.58 1.38 -3.10
N SER A 256 5.05 0.18 -3.30
CA SER A 256 5.64 -1.06 -2.84
C SER A 256 6.48 -1.67 -3.95
N ILE A 257 7.77 -1.86 -3.70
CA ILE A 257 8.67 -2.58 -4.60
C ILE A 257 8.34 -4.06 -4.47
N GLU A 258 7.92 -4.70 -5.55
CA GLU A 258 7.76 -6.15 -5.60
C GLU A 258 8.69 -6.71 -6.67
N TYR A 259 9.72 -7.45 -6.22
CA TYR A 259 10.78 -8.00 -7.07
C TYR A 259 10.75 -9.52 -7.01
N GLU A 260 10.24 -10.14 -8.06
CA GLU A 260 9.94 -11.56 -8.13
C GLU A 260 10.99 -12.36 -8.93
N HIS A 261 12.26 -12.15 -8.58
CA HIS A 261 13.38 -12.88 -9.18
C HIS A 261 14.51 -13.06 -8.17
N ASN A 262 15.41 -14.02 -8.38
CA ASN A 262 16.57 -14.28 -7.53
C ASN A 262 16.24 -14.38 -6.03
N TRP A 263 15.14 -15.00 -5.67
CA TRP A 263 14.48 -15.01 -4.35
C TRP A 263 15.41 -15.18 -3.12
N LYS A 264 16.57 -15.82 -3.30
CA LYS A 264 17.55 -16.06 -2.21
C LYS A 264 18.64 -15.01 -2.15
N THR A 265 18.80 -14.17 -3.18
CA THR A 265 19.95 -13.27 -3.32
C THR A 265 19.59 -11.88 -3.83
N ASN A 266 18.31 -11.55 -3.91
CA ASN A 266 17.78 -10.34 -4.57
C ASN A 266 17.88 -9.03 -3.76
N LEU A 267 18.49 -9.04 -2.59
CA LEU A 267 18.65 -7.82 -1.79
C LEU A 267 19.37 -6.68 -2.55
N PRO A 268 20.46 -6.94 -3.33
CA PRO A 268 21.10 -5.87 -4.10
C PRO A 268 20.17 -5.26 -5.15
N GLU A 269 19.36 -6.07 -5.85
CA GLU A 269 18.41 -5.62 -6.87
C GLU A 269 17.28 -4.80 -6.22
N VAL A 270 16.75 -5.24 -5.08
CA VAL A 270 15.75 -4.49 -4.31
C VAL A 270 16.34 -3.17 -3.82
N ALA A 271 17.59 -3.15 -3.34
CA ALA A 271 18.27 -1.91 -2.93
C ALA A 271 18.47 -0.94 -4.11
N GLN A 272 18.75 -1.45 -5.31
CA GLN A 272 18.81 -0.65 -6.53
C GLN A 272 17.44 -0.04 -6.85
N CYS A 273 16.34 -0.79 -6.73
CA CYS A 273 14.99 -0.27 -6.91
C CYS A 273 14.66 0.84 -5.90
N VAL A 274 15.02 0.67 -4.61
CA VAL A 274 14.87 1.73 -3.59
C VAL A 274 15.68 2.96 -3.97
N GLY A 275 16.94 2.78 -4.38
CA GLY A 275 17.83 3.87 -4.82
C GLY A 275 17.26 4.64 -5.99
N TYR A 276 16.67 3.95 -6.96
CA TYR A 276 16.00 4.55 -8.12
C TYR A 276 14.82 5.44 -7.70
N LEU A 277 13.95 4.96 -6.82
CA LEU A 277 12.81 5.74 -6.32
C LEU A 277 13.25 6.94 -5.47
N LYS A 278 14.34 6.83 -4.71
CA LYS A 278 14.92 7.96 -3.98
C LYS A 278 15.48 9.01 -4.94
N ALA A 279 16.16 8.60 -6.01
CA ALA A 279 16.66 9.52 -7.03
C ALA A 279 15.50 10.21 -7.78
N TYR A 280 14.48 9.45 -8.20
CA TYR A 280 13.26 9.99 -8.79
C TYR A 280 12.61 11.03 -7.86
N SER A 281 12.47 10.72 -6.57
CA SER A 281 11.87 11.64 -5.59
C SER A 281 12.59 12.97 -5.53
N LYS A 282 13.93 12.95 -5.44
CA LYS A 282 14.76 14.18 -5.42
C LYS A 282 14.66 15.00 -6.71
N LEU A 283 14.48 14.35 -7.85
CA LEU A 283 14.34 15.02 -9.14
C LEU A 283 12.95 15.64 -9.38
N ARG A 284 11.97 15.28 -8.55
CA ARG A 284 10.57 15.69 -8.64
C ARG A 284 10.06 16.45 -7.41
N ALA A 285 10.96 16.76 -6.47
CA ALA A 285 10.69 17.57 -5.27
C ALA A 285 10.22 19.00 -5.60
#